data_64c0c35376005d7d286846249d68de06
#
_entry.id   64c0c35376005d7d286846249d68de06
#
_cell.length_a   1.000
_cell.length_b   1.000
_cell.length_c   1.000
_cell.angle_alpha   90.00
_cell.angle_beta   90.00
_cell.angle_gamma   90.00
#
_symmetry.space_group_name_H-M   'P 1'
#
loop_
_entity.id
_entity.type
_entity.pdbx_description
1 polymer ?
#
loop_
_entity_poly.entity_id
_entity_poly.type
_entity_poly.pdbx_seq_one_letter_code
_entity_poly.pdbx_strand_id
1 'polypeptide(L)'
;MIRTVALLCLLAPAFIDVSDAFEVGFRRRFGLNPFDSVFINSPRTNTSAEDQDWVNVERPYSAEGYEALQMWCPADDYVFCILTDETGNTAGTQVSVRVDTFTPAYDMEELGFKNWSADVNGVTIEYYTKAQYFVPADAAARSAYTDPDKALIRNDYVTVEGFKDQMVKVAKYESDLDSVFTKQACILWMGLHYYYDMTEELECSSNSIFTWFPLYIDGELNGMGFMVLGTVTLPEGVKDNYEHPTKGDVQKIVTSGPECLYEDVEKNGVTTMHIYFTEHPRRIFC
;
A
#
# COMPACT_ATOMS: atom_id res chain seq x y z
N MET A 1 -29.28 -64.14 4.71
CA MET A 1 -28.08 -63.44 5.14
C MET A 1 -27.75 -62.42 4.07
N ILE A 2 -28.16 -61.18 4.28
CA ILE A 2 -27.94 -60.08 3.35
C ILE A 2 -26.76 -59.26 3.94
N ARG A 3 -25.63 -59.24 3.28
CA ARG A 3 -24.46 -58.43 3.64
C ARG A 3 -24.64 -57.03 3.05
N THR A 4 -24.91 -56.07 3.92
CA THR A 4 -24.91 -54.65 3.58
C THR A 4 -23.46 -54.19 3.47
N VAL A 5 -23.03 -53.80 2.26
CA VAL A 5 -21.74 -53.16 2.04
C VAL A 5 -21.96 -51.66 2.24
N ALA A 6 -21.43 -51.11 3.32
CA ALA A 6 -21.40 -49.67 3.53
C ALA A 6 -20.29 -49.07 2.67
N LEU A 7 -20.68 -48.27 1.66
CA LEU A 7 -19.80 -47.48 0.83
C LEU A 7 -19.41 -46.21 1.60
N LEU A 8 -18.22 -46.19 2.21
CA LEU A 8 -17.66 -44.99 2.83
C LEU A 8 -17.16 -44.08 1.71
N CYS A 9 -17.95 -43.10 1.33
CA CYS A 9 -17.46 -41.97 0.52
C CYS A 9 -16.54 -41.09 1.41
N LEU A 10 -15.25 -41.26 1.27
CA LEU A 10 -14.24 -40.32 1.73
C LEU A 10 -14.35 -39.06 0.85
N LEU A 11 -15.11 -38.08 1.35
CA LEU A 11 -15.01 -36.71 0.86
C LEU A 11 -13.63 -36.16 1.31
N ALA A 12 -12.62 -36.35 0.49
CA ALA A 12 -11.40 -35.53 0.61
C ALA A 12 -11.82 -34.08 0.39
N PRO A 13 -11.52 -33.17 1.31
CA PRO A 13 -11.67 -31.74 1.00
C PRO A 13 -10.78 -31.48 -0.21
N ALA A 14 -11.38 -31.10 -1.32
CA ALA A 14 -10.64 -30.50 -2.41
C ALA A 14 -10.04 -29.22 -1.81
N PHE A 15 -8.77 -29.29 -1.44
CA PHE A 15 -7.96 -28.10 -1.31
C PHE A 15 -7.95 -27.50 -2.71
N ILE A 16 -8.76 -26.49 -2.92
CA ILE A 16 -8.60 -25.59 -4.04
C ILE A 16 -7.24 -24.96 -3.80
N ASP A 17 -6.27 -25.47 -4.52
CA ASP A 17 -4.95 -24.86 -4.63
C ASP A 17 -5.19 -23.56 -5.39
N VAL A 18 -5.50 -22.49 -4.66
CA VAL A 18 -5.57 -21.15 -5.21
C VAL A 18 -4.13 -20.69 -5.28
N SER A 19 -3.41 -21.28 -6.21
CA SER A 19 -2.08 -20.83 -6.63
C SER A 19 -2.20 -19.68 -7.63
N ASP A 20 -3.01 -18.67 -7.30
CA ASP A 20 -2.90 -17.38 -7.94
C ASP A 20 -1.90 -16.58 -7.12
N ALA A 21 -0.69 -16.49 -7.63
CA ALA A 21 0.39 -15.73 -7.06
C ALA A 21 -0.03 -14.29 -6.82
N PHE A 22 -0.26 -13.96 -5.58
CA PHE A 22 -0.44 -12.61 -5.11
C PHE A 22 0.91 -11.92 -5.10
N GLU A 23 0.97 -10.82 -5.75
CA GLU A 23 2.28 -10.33 -6.07
C GLU A 23 2.55 -8.96 -5.47
N VAL A 24 1.65 -8.05 -5.57
CA VAL A 24 1.46 -6.84 -4.80
C VAL A 24 -0.02 -6.73 -4.56
N GLY A 25 -0.45 -6.65 -3.31
CA GLY A 25 -1.85 -6.50 -2.98
C GLY A 25 -2.09 -5.22 -2.21
N PHE A 26 -3.29 -4.71 -2.24
CA PHE A 26 -3.70 -3.66 -1.34
C PHE A 26 -5.03 -3.98 -0.68
N ARG A 27 -5.27 -3.38 0.48
CA ARG A 27 -6.48 -3.54 1.24
C ARG A 27 -7.35 -2.30 1.11
N ARG A 28 -8.64 -2.51 0.84
CA ARG A 28 -9.63 -1.43 0.65
C ARG A 28 -10.40 -1.04 1.90
N ARG A 29 -10.52 -1.95 2.87
CA ARG A 29 -11.41 -1.76 4.02
C ARG A 29 -10.70 -2.09 5.31
N PHE A 30 -10.93 -1.27 6.32
CA PHE A 30 -10.61 -1.59 7.70
C PHE A 30 -11.63 -2.60 8.24
N GLY A 31 -11.18 -3.68 8.85
CA GLY A 31 -12.04 -4.71 9.44
C GLY A 31 -11.46 -6.12 9.31
N LEU A 32 -11.93 -7.02 10.14
CA LEU A 32 -11.48 -8.41 10.23
C LEU A 32 -12.51 -9.40 9.64
N ASN A 33 -13.48 -8.91 8.86
CA ASN A 33 -14.49 -9.78 8.28
C ASN A 33 -13.86 -10.67 7.19
N PRO A 34 -13.79 -12.00 7.37
CA PRO A 34 -13.18 -12.92 6.41
C PRO A 34 -14.01 -13.10 5.12
N PHE A 35 -15.26 -12.65 5.11
CA PHE A 35 -16.16 -12.77 3.97
C PHE A 35 -16.15 -11.53 3.06
N ASP A 36 -15.57 -10.42 3.51
CA ASP A 36 -15.39 -9.24 2.66
C ASP A 36 -14.16 -9.38 1.78
N SER A 37 -14.28 -9.00 0.51
CA SER A 37 -13.14 -8.89 -0.43
C SER A 37 -12.32 -7.65 -0.10
N VAL A 38 -11.62 -7.68 1.04
CA VAL A 38 -10.81 -6.56 1.53
C VAL A 38 -9.44 -6.48 0.86
N PHE A 39 -8.94 -7.60 0.33
CA PHE A 39 -7.68 -7.66 -0.39
C PHE A 39 -7.93 -7.66 -1.89
N ILE A 40 -7.16 -6.85 -2.61
CA ILE A 40 -7.19 -6.72 -4.06
C ILE A 40 -5.82 -7.10 -4.58
N ASN A 41 -5.80 -8.00 -5.55
CA ASN A 41 -4.57 -8.36 -6.24
C ASN A 41 -4.16 -7.24 -7.18
N SER A 42 -2.86 -7.04 -7.28
CA SER A 42 -2.27 -6.12 -8.24
C SER A 42 -1.34 -6.89 -9.16
N PRO A 43 -1.24 -6.52 -10.43
CA PRO A 43 -0.33 -7.16 -11.36
C PRO A 43 1.12 -6.97 -10.93
N ARG A 44 1.97 -7.96 -11.25
CA ARG A 44 3.40 -7.96 -10.93
C ARG A 44 4.29 -7.61 -12.12
N THR A 45 3.73 -7.68 -13.29
CA THR A 45 4.42 -7.37 -14.54
C THR A 45 3.53 -6.49 -15.40
N ASN A 46 4.14 -5.79 -16.36
CA ASN A 46 3.40 -5.06 -17.38
C ASN A 46 2.46 -5.97 -18.19
N THR A 47 2.90 -7.20 -18.52
CA THR A 47 2.04 -8.19 -19.20
C THR A 47 0.83 -8.56 -18.36
N SER A 48 1.02 -8.84 -17.06
CA SER A 48 -0.12 -9.16 -16.18
C SER A 48 -1.02 -7.92 -15.90
N ALA A 49 -0.49 -6.72 -16.05
CA ALA A 49 -1.29 -5.49 -16.01
C ALA A 49 -2.19 -5.38 -17.25
N GLU A 50 -1.63 -5.60 -18.44
CA GLU A 50 -2.41 -5.62 -19.69
C GLU A 50 -3.50 -6.69 -19.66
N ASP A 51 -3.20 -7.91 -19.18
CA ASP A 51 -4.14 -9.01 -19.05
C ASP A 51 -5.31 -8.71 -18.08
N GLN A 52 -5.13 -7.74 -17.17
CA GLN A 52 -6.13 -7.28 -16.21
C GLN A 52 -6.77 -5.94 -16.60
N ASP A 53 -6.68 -5.55 -17.88
CA ASP A 53 -7.21 -4.28 -18.40
C ASP A 53 -6.63 -3.02 -17.73
N TRP A 54 -5.40 -3.09 -17.21
CA TRP A 54 -4.67 -1.91 -16.77
C TRP A 54 -4.07 -1.19 -17.98
N VAL A 55 -3.98 0.12 -17.90
CA VAL A 55 -3.46 0.97 -18.98
C VAL A 55 -2.11 1.57 -18.61
N ASN A 56 -1.21 1.67 -19.58
CA ASN A 56 0.02 2.41 -19.43
C ASN A 56 -0.27 3.91 -19.46
N VAL A 57 0.17 4.64 -18.45
CA VAL A 57 -0.15 6.05 -18.23
C VAL A 57 1.14 6.84 -18.08
N GLU A 58 1.18 8.06 -18.58
CA GLU A 58 2.28 8.98 -18.35
C GLU A 58 2.38 9.34 -16.86
N ARG A 59 3.58 9.21 -16.31
CA ARG A 59 3.83 9.54 -14.91
C ARG A 59 3.80 11.05 -14.70
N PRO A 60 3.22 11.54 -13.58
CA PRO A 60 3.15 12.98 -13.27
C PRO A 60 4.53 13.60 -13.10
N TYR A 61 5.49 12.84 -12.60
CA TYR A 61 6.89 13.19 -12.37
C TYR A 61 7.70 11.92 -12.11
N SER A 62 9.01 12.06 -12.05
CA SER A 62 9.91 10.97 -11.67
C SER A 62 10.91 11.47 -10.64
N ALA A 63 11.08 10.74 -9.54
CA ALA A 63 12.20 10.96 -8.65
C ALA A 63 13.51 10.59 -9.34
N GLU A 64 14.61 11.22 -8.96
CA GLU A 64 15.93 10.99 -9.52
C GLU A 64 16.32 9.50 -9.48
N GLY A 65 16.72 8.97 -10.62
CA GLY A 65 17.08 7.56 -10.81
C GLY A 65 15.91 6.61 -11.08
N TYR A 66 14.68 7.11 -11.10
CA TYR A 66 13.47 6.30 -11.38
C TYR A 66 12.72 6.75 -12.64
N GLU A 67 13.36 7.55 -13.49
CA GLU A 67 12.77 8.16 -14.70
C GLU A 67 12.36 7.10 -15.74
N ALA A 68 13.08 5.97 -15.78
CA ALA A 68 12.81 4.89 -16.73
C ALA A 68 11.61 4.01 -16.35
N LEU A 69 11.07 4.12 -15.13
CA LEU A 69 9.94 3.31 -14.72
C LEU A 69 8.67 3.73 -15.45
N GLN A 70 7.94 2.74 -15.96
CA GLN A 70 6.63 2.90 -16.58
C GLN A 70 5.53 2.77 -15.53
N MET A 71 4.41 3.48 -15.69
CA MET A 71 3.28 3.42 -14.78
C MET A 71 2.07 2.75 -15.44
N TRP A 72 1.45 1.82 -14.70
CA TRP A 72 0.26 1.09 -15.11
C TRP A 72 -0.83 1.27 -14.06
N CYS A 73 -2.02 1.68 -14.48
CA CYS A 73 -3.16 1.94 -13.61
C CYS A 73 -4.40 1.19 -14.11
N PRO A 74 -5.36 0.81 -13.23
CA PRO A 74 -6.68 0.35 -13.66
C PRO A 74 -7.31 1.40 -14.59
N ALA A 75 -7.96 0.96 -15.68
CA ALA A 75 -8.44 1.88 -16.71
C ALA A 75 -9.47 2.91 -16.22
N ASP A 76 -10.17 2.62 -15.12
CA ASP A 76 -11.26 3.43 -14.58
C ASP A 76 -10.90 4.23 -13.32
N ASP A 77 -9.73 3.99 -12.71
CA ASP A 77 -9.36 4.64 -11.44
C ASP A 77 -7.83 4.62 -11.21
N TYR A 78 -7.22 5.80 -11.06
CA TYR A 78 -5.77 5.95 -10.91
C TYR A 78 -5.33 6.18 -9.45
N VAL A 79 -6.15 5.78 -8.47
CA VAL A 79 -5.80 5.91 -7.04
C VAL A 79 -4.70 4.95 -6.60
N PHE A 80 -4.50 3.85 -7.34
CA PHE A 80 -3.41 2.92 -7.10
C PHE A 80 -2.85 2.42 -8.43
N CYS A 81 -1.55 2.65 -8.66
CA CYS A 81 -0.86 2.25 -9.87
C CYS A 81 0.41 1.48 -9.52
N ILE A 82 0.83 0.54 -10.38
CA ILE A 82 2.15 -0.09 -10.28
C ILE A 82 3.15 0.65 -11.15
N LEU A 83 4.41 0.63 -10.72
CA LEU A 83 5.54 1.09 -11.50
C LEU A 83 6.35 -0.13 -11.96
N THR A 84 6.61 -0.28 -13.25
CA THR A 84 7.41 -1.38 -13.81
C THR A 84 8.73 -0.88 -14.32
N ASP A 85 9.77 -1.70 -14.18
CA ASP A 85 11.10 -1.42 -14.71
C ASP A 85 11.27 -1.82 -16.19
N GLU A 86 12.47 -1.68 -16.68
CA GLU A 86 12.87 -1.97 -18.06
C GLU A 86 12.70 -3.45 -18.45
N THR A 87 12.61 -4.34 -17.45
CA THR A 87 12.34 -5.78 -17.64
C THR A 87 10.84 -6.10 -17.60
N GLY A 88 10.00 -5.11 -17.34
CA GLY A 88 8.55 -5.26 -17.21
C GLY A 88 8.09 -5.71 -15.83
N ASN A 89 8.99 -5.86 -14.85
CA ASN A 89 8.63 -6.28 -13.50
C ASN A 89 8.24 -5.10 -12.61
N THR A 90 7.32 -5.31 -11.66
CA THR A 90 6.94 -4.30 -10.67
C THR A 90 8.15 -3.86 -9.86
N ALA A 91 8.40 -2.58 -9.86
CA ALA A 91 9.53 -1.88 -9.25
C ALA A 91 9.10 -0.86 -8.20
N GLY A 92 7.81 -0.60 -8.07
CA GLY A 92 7.24 0.33 -7.13
C GLY A 92 5.73 0.45 -7.28
N THR A 93 5.13 1.33 -6.49
CA THR A 93 3.72 1.71 -6.62
C THR A 93 3.54 3.21 -6.43
N GLN A 94 2.49 3.75 -7.03
CA GLN A 94 2.01 5.09 -6.76
C GLN A 94 0.63 5.01 -6.11
N VAL A 95 0.43 5.77 -5.05
CA VAL A 95 -0.87 5.98 -4.41
C VAL A 95 -1.30 7.41 -4.65
N SER A 96 -2.57 7.59 -4.98
CA SER A 96 -3.12 8.91 -5.28
C SER A 96 -4.45 9.10 -4.58
N VAL A 97 -4.80 10.33 -4.22
CA VAL A 97 -6.14 10.73 -3.79
C VAL A 97 -6.67 11.80 -4.72
N ARG A 98 -7.94 11.71 -5.11
CA ARG A 98 -8.56 12.67 -6.04
C ARG A 98 -8.79 14.00 -5.33
N VAL A 99 -8.40 15.09 -5.97
CA VAL A 99 -8.55 16.45 -5.43
C VAL A 99 -10.02 16.83 -5.24
N ASP A 100 -10.89 16.43 -6.17
CA ASP A 100 -12.32 16.77 -6.17
C ASP A 100 -13.15 16.01 -5.12
N THR A 101 -12.61 14.90 -4.58
CA THR A 101 -13.30 14.06 -3.59
C THR A 101 -12.63 14.05 -2.23
N PHE A 102 -11.46 14.68 -2.08
CA PHE A 102 -10.67 14.67 -0.86
C PHE A 102 -10.66 16.05 -0.19
N THR A 103 -10.96 16.08 1.08
CA THR A 103 -10.80 17.27 1.92
C THR A 103 -9.61 17.06 2.86
N PRO A 104 -8.42 17.63 2.57
CA PRO A 104 -7.23 17.43 3.37
C PRO A 104 -7.32 18.20 4.72
N ALA A 105 -6.75 17.60 5.77
CA ALA A 105 -6.55 18.29 7.05
C ALA A 105 -5.33 19.21 7.06
N TYR A 106 -4.34 18.89 6.23
CA TYR A 106 -3.03 19.55 6.14
C TYR A 106 -2.67 19.91 4.71
N ASP A 107 -1.67 20.77 4.57
CA ASP A 107 -1.10 21.17 3.28
C ASP A 107 -0.46 19.94 2.59
N MET A 108 -0.96 19.59 1.42
CA MET A 108 -0.54 18.39 0.68
C MET A 108 0.86 18.53 0.07
N GLU A 109 1.28 19.74 -0.31
CA GLU A 109 2.61 20.00 -0.83
C GLU A 109 3.67 19.87 0.28
N GLU A 110 3.39 20.41 1.47
CA GLU A 110 4.26 20.24 2.65
C GLU A 110 4.38 18.77 3.07
N LEU A 111 3.29 17.99 2.97
CA LEU A 111 3.31 16.54 3.15
C LEU A 111 4.10 15.81 2.06
N GLY A 112 4.51 16.47 0.98
CA GLY A 112 5.29 15.93 -0.12
C GLY A 112 4.49 15.31 -1.25
N PHE A 113 3.18 15.55 -1.31
CA PHE A 113 2.38 15.13 -2.46
C PHE A 113 2.71 15.98 -3.68
N LYS A 114 2.64 15.36 -4.84
CA LYS A 114 2.73 16.02 -6.13
C LYS A 114 1.35 16.09 -6.78
N ASN A 115 1.06 17.21 -7.45
CA ASN A 115 -0.17 17.35 -8.23
C ASN A 115 -0.03 16.59 -9.56
N TRP A 116 -1.08 15.90 -9.95
CA TRP A 116 -1.17 15.17 -11.20
C TRP A 116 -2.53 15.36 -11.85
N SER A 117 -2.52 15.83 -13.09
CA SER A 117 -3.69 15.94 -13.94
C SER A 117 -3.68 14.79 -14.94
N ALA A 118 -4.65 13.89 -14.88
CA ALA A 118 -4.71 12.71 -15.72
C ALA A 118 -6.03 12.62 -16.48
N ASP A 119 -5.98 12.11 -17.73
CA ASP A 119 -7.17 11.74 -18.47
C ASP A 119 -7.58 10.31 -18.07
N VAL A 120 -8.77 10.19 -17.51
CA VAL A 120 -9.39 8.92 -17.15
C VAL A 120 -10.65 8.76 -17.97
N ASN A 121 -10.62 7.94 -19.02
CA ASN A 121 -11.74 7.72 -19.94
C ASN A 121 -12.32 9.01 -20.56
N GLY A 122 -11.44 9.95 -20.93
CA GLY A 122 -11.84 11.22 -21.55
C GLY A 122 -12.29 12.30 -20.54
N VAL A 123 -12.08 12.05 -19.25
CA VAL A 123 -12.34 13.02 -18.18
C VAL A 123 -11.04 13.37 -17.50
N THR A 124 -10.67 14.65 -17.48
CA THR A 124 -9.50 15.12 -16.73
C THR A 124 -9.81 15.09 -15.24
N ILE A 125 -8.99 14.36 -14.48
CA ILE A 125 -9.10 14.24 -13.02
C ILE A 125 -7.78 14.70 -12.40
N GLU A 126 -7.89 15.52 -11.36
CA GLU A 126 -6.75 16.00 -10.59
C GLU A 126 -6.50 15.08 -9.38
N TYR A 127 -5.22 14.76 -9.14
CA TYR A 127 -4.77 13.90 -8.06
C TYR A 127 -3.66 14.54 -7.24
N TYR A 128 -3.62 14.22 -5.95
CA TYR A 128 -2.43 14.30 -5.10
C TYR A 128 -1.77 12.92 -5.10
N THR A 129 -0.50 12.82 -5.44
CA THR A 129 0.18 11.53 -5.62
C THR A 129 1.47 11.41 -4.82
N LYS A 130 1.79 10.17 -4.40
CA LYS A 130 3.08 9.78 -3.82
C LYS A 130 3.48 8.38 -4.28
N ALA A 131 4.77 8.14 -4.38
CA ALA A 131 5.29 6.85 -4.81
C ALA A 131 6.20 6.19 -3.76
N GLN A 132 6.31 4.87 -3.89
CA GLN A 132 7.32 4.05 -3.22
C GLN A 132 8.02 3.15 -4.25
N TYR A 133 9.29 2.85 -4.00
CA TYR A 133 10.17 2.14 -4.93
C TYR A 133 10.79 0.93 -4.26
N PHE A 134 10.68 -0.24 -4.90
CA PHE A 134 11.15 -1.55 -4.40
C PHE A 134 12.52 -1.94 -4.95
N VAL A 135 13.08 -1.10 -5.80
CA VAL A 135 14.32 -1.33 -6.54
C VAL A 135 15.31 -0.19 -6.28
N PRO A 136 16.60 -0.41 -6.51
CA PRO A 136 17.58 0.68 -6.49
C PRO A 136 17.25 1.75 -7.54
N ALA A 137 17.65 2.99 -7.29
CA ALA A 137 17.59 4.07 -8.28
C ALA A 137 18.51 3.82 -9.49
N ASP A 138 19.60 3.07 -9.31
CA ASP A 138 20.53 2.70 -10.38
C ASP A 138 19.91 1.67 -11.32
N ALA A 139 19.72 2.05 -12.60
CA ALA A 139 19.20 1.18 -13.65
C ALA A 139 20.05 -0.07 -13.89
N ALA A 140 21.38 0.03 -13.76
CA ALA A 140 22.26 -1.13 -13.93
C ALA A 140 22.07 -2.16 -12.80
N ALA A 141 21.83 -1.71 -11.58
CA ALA A 141 21.51 -2.59 -10.46
C ALA A 141 20.12 -3.25 -10.63
N ARG A 142 19.14 -2.55 -11.22
CA ARG A 142 17.82 -3.12 -11.55
C ARG A 142 17.90 -4.22 -12.61
N SER A 143 18.66 -4.01 -13.68
CA SER A 143 18.77 -4.92 -14.81
C SER A 143 19.42 -6.27 -14.45
N ALA A 144 20.14 -6.34 -13.34
CA ALA A 144 20.70 -7.60 -12.82
C ALA A 144 19.63 -8.54 -12.24
N TYR A 145 18.40 -8.08 -12.11
CA TYR A 145 17.30 -8.80 -11.45
C TYR A 145 16.24 -9.20 -12.48
N THR A 146 16.33 -10.39 -13.02
CA THR A 146 15.50 -10.84 -14.15
C THR A 146 14.45 -11.89 -13.80
N ASP A 147 14.34 -12.32 -12.54
CA ASP A 147 13.45 -13.38 -12.13
C ASP A 147 12.18 -12.82 -11.46
N PRO A 148 11.01 -12.86 -12.13
CA PRO A 148 9.75 -12.33 -11.60
C PRO A 148 9.24 -13.12 -10.40
N ASP A 149 9.67 -14.38 -10.21
CA ASP A 149 9.24 -15.24 -9.09
C ASP A 149 10.03 -14.96 -7.79
N LYS A 150 11.01 -14.06 -7.84
CA LYS A 150 11.76 -13.64 -6.66
C LYS A 150 11.08 -12.47 -5.93
N ALA A 151 11.58 -12.22 -4.71
CA ALA A 151 11.05 -11.19 -3.83
C ALA A 151 10.80 -9.86 -4.54
N LEU A 152 9.66 -9.22 -4.24
CA LEU A 152 9.27 -7.93 -4.78
C LEU A 152 10.30 -6.84 -4.43
N ILE A 153 10.79 -6.83 -3.19
CA ILE A 153 11.82 -5.89 -2.74
C ILE A 153 13.18 -6.41 -3.21
N ARG A 154 13.74 -5.74 -4.20
CA ARG A 154 15.01 -6.08 -4.85
C ARG A 154 16.20 -5.28 -4.31
N ASN A 155 16.08 -4.84 -3.05
CA ASN A 155 17.10 -4.08 -2.32
C ASN A 155 16.98 -4.43 -0.83
N ASP A 156 17.91 -3.90 -0.01
CA ASP A 156 17.82 -4.01 1.45
C ASP A 156 16.84 -2.99 2.09
N TYR A 157 16.16 -2.22 1.25
CA TYR A 157 15.19 -1.21 1.68
C TYR A 157 14.14 -0.92 0.59
N VAL A 158 13.01 -0.40 1.01
CA VAL A 158 12.04 0.31 0.16
C VAL A 158 12.34 1.80 0.28
N THR A 159 12.38 2.52 -0.84
CA THR A 159 12.47 3.97 -0.83
C THR A 159 11.08 4.57 -0.96
N VAL A 160 10.71 5.50 -0.08
CA VAL A 160 9.42 6.20 -0.12
C VAL A 160 9.61 7.70 -0.27
N GLU A 161 8.70 8.35 -0.96
CA GLU A 161 8.64 9.81 -1.02
C GLU A 161 8.11 10.34 0.32
N GLY A 162 8.93 11.14 1.00
CA GLY A 162 8.65 11.73 2.31
C GLY A 162 8.03 13.12 2.22
N PHE A 163 8.39 13.99 3.17
CA PHE A 163 8.00 15.39 3.16
C PHE A 163 8.67 16.14 2.01
N LYS A 164 7.94 17.00 1.31
CA LYS A 164 8.47 17.76 0.16
C LYS A 164 9.22 16.84 -0.82
N ASP A 165 10.51 17.08 -1.01
CA ASP A 165 11.36 16.31 -1.93
C ASP A 165 12.24 15.28 -1.19
N GLN A 166 11.92 14.96 0.07
CA GLN A 166 12.66 13.98 0.85
C GLN A 166 12.41 12.57 0.34
N MET A 167 13.48 11.78 0.22
CA MET A 167 13.42 10.34 -0.03
C MET A 167 13.86 9.61 1.23
N VAL A 168 12.99 8.75 1.78
CA VAL A 168 13.23 8.01 3.02
C VAL A 168 13.40 6.52 2.71
N LYS A 169 14.42 5.91 3.29
CA LYS A 169 14.68 4.47 3.19
C LYS A 169 14.03 3.74 4.37
N VAL A 170 13.24 2.74 4.06
CA VAL A 170 12.63 1.83 5.02
C VAL A 170 13.30 0.48 4.87
N ALA A 171 14.03 0.03 5.89
CA ALA A 171 14.83 -1.18 5.82
C ALA A 171 13.99 -2.43 5.60
N LYS A 172 14.52 -3.41 4.85
CA LYS A 172 13.88 -4.71 4.64
C LYS A 172 13.79 -5.52 5.94
N TYR A 173 14.80 -5.42 6.80
CA TYR A 173 14.82 -6.10 8.09
C TYR A 173 14.53 -5.13 9.23
N GLU A 174 13.66 -5.56 10.16
CA GLU A 174 13.28 -4.76 11.35
C GLU A 174 14.50 -4.34 12.19
N SER A 175 15.53 -5.20 12.25
CA SER A 175 16.79 -4.93 12.97
C SER A 175 17.57 -3.74 12.41
N ASP A 176 17.37 -3.41 11.15
CA ASP A 176 18.10 -2.38 10.42
C ASP A 176 17.25 -1.11 10.22
N LEU A 177 15.99 -1.12 10.72
CA LEU A 177 15.09 0.01 10.64
C LEU A 177 15.63 1.18 11.46
N ASP A 178 15.61 2.38 10.84
CA ASP A 178 16.03 3.61 11.52
C ASP A 178 15.19 3.84 12.78
N SER A 179 15.87 4.19 13.87
CA SER A 179 15.26 4.43 15.17
C SER A 179 14.24 5.59 15.22
N VAL A 180 14.19 6.40 14.19
CA VAL A 180 13.13 7.41 14.01
C VAL A 180 11.76 6.77 13.82
N PHE A 181 11.70 5.51 13.34
CA PHE A 181 10.45 4.77 13.26
C PHE A 181 10.11 4.13 14.60
N THR A 182 9.03 4.58 15.21
CA THR A 182 8.56 4.12 16.51
C THR A 182 7.63 2.93 16.38
N LYS A 183 7.88 1.89 17.18
CA LYS A 183 7.11 0.66 17.23
C LYS A 183 5.73 0.90 17.82
N GLN A 184 4.70 0.37 17.15
CA GLN A 184 3.32 0.46 17.56
C GLN A 184 2.67 -0.93 17.66
N ALA A 185 1.35 -1.04 17.54
CA ALA A 185 0.68 -2.32 17.70
C ALA A 185 0.89 -3.27 16.50
N CYS A 186 0.88 -4.57 16.80
CA CYS A 186 0.69 -5.61 15.80
C CYS A 186 -0.81 -5.90 15.62
N ILE A 187 -1.30 -5.83 14.41
CA ILE A 187 -2.73 -6.03 14.09
C ILE A 187 -2.87 -7.24 13.17
N LEU A 188 -3.82 -8.10 13.51
CA LEU A 188 -4.14 -9.30 12.73
C LEU A 188 -4.39 -8.96 11.26
N TRP A 189 -3.73 -9.69 10.34
CA TRP A 189 -3.77 -9.49 8.89
C TRP A 189 -3.15 -8.17 8.39
N MET A 190 -2.50 -7.40 9.26
CA MET A 190 -1.79 -6.19 8.90
C MET A 190 -0.30 -6.29 9.21
N GLY A 191 0.05 -6.80 10.39
CA GLY A 191 1.41 -6.89 10.87
C GLY A 191 1.73 -5.85 11.94
N LEU A 192 2.99 -5.80 12.32
CA LEU A 192 3.54 -4.90 13.31
C LEU A 192 3.79 -3.54 12.67
N HIS A 193 3.08 -2.53 13.15
CA HIS A 193 3.15 -1.17 12.64
C HIS A 193 4.32 -0.39 13.22
N TYR A 194 4.96 0.39 12.37
CA TYR A 194 5.92 1.40 12.75
C TYR A 194 5.53 2.73 12.14
N TYR A 195 5.68 3.83 12.88
CA TYR A 195 5.39 5.17 12.37
C TYR A 195 6.61 6.08 12.55
N TYR A 196 6.82 6.96 11.61
CA TYR A 196 7.94 7.91 11.61
C TYR A 196 7.73 8.95 12.71
N ASP A 197 8.71 9.07 13.61
CA ASP A 197 8.76 10.03 14.75
C ASP A 197 7.46 10.10 15.57
N MET A 198 6.68 9.01 15.62
CA MET A 198 5.38 8.98 16.26
C MET A 198 5.54 8.74 17.75
N THR A 199 5.53 9.82 18.53
CA THR A 199 5.62 9.82 19.99
C THR A 199 4.48 10.64 20.60
N GLU A 200 4.27 10.49 21.92
CA GLU A 200 3.24 11.25 22.64
C GLU A 200 3.50 12.77 22.63
N GLU A 201 4.77 13.18 22.44
CA GLU A 201 5.19 14.59 22.41
C GLU A 201 5.14 15.21 21.01
N LEU A 202 4.83 14.43 19.95
CA LEU A 202 4.79 14.95 18.60
C LEU A 202 3.74 16.05 18.46
N GLU A 203 4.09 17.18 17.90
CA GLU A 203 3.17 18.24 17.52
C GLU A 203 2.65 18.01 16.10
N CYS A 204 1.35 17.81 15.93
CA CYS A 204 0.74 17.49 14.64
C CYS A 204 0.77 18.70 13.70
N SER A 205 1.32 18.48 12.50
CA SER A 205 1.41 19.47 11.43
C SER A 205 1.67 18.78 10.08
N SER A 206 1.61 19.54 8.99
CA SER A 206 1.98 19.06 7.67
C SER A 206 3.46 18.63 7.54
N ASN A 207 4.31 19.02 8.49
CA ASN A 207 5.74 18.67 8.50
C ASN A 207 6.09 17.58 9.50
N SER A 208 5.12 17.01 10.22
CA SER A 208 5.37 16.01 11.25
C SER A 208 4.59 14.71 11.06
N ILE A 209 3.42 14.74 10.42
CA ILE A 209 2.63 13.53 10.15
C ILE A 209 3.11 12.88 8.85
N PHE A 210 3.98 11.87 8.98
CA PHE A 210 4.54 11.15 7.84
C PHE A 210 3.50 10.24 7.19
N THR A 211 3.46 10.21 5.86
CA THR A 211 2.39 9.57 5.08
C THR A 211 2.60 8.08 4.84
N TRP A 212 3.75 7.52 5.21
CA TRP A 212 4.04 6.10 5.04
C TRP A 212 4.36 5.45 6.39
N PHE A 213 3.91 4.20 6.55
CA PHE A 213 4.23 3.39 7.72
C PHE A 213 4.57 1.96 7.31
N PRO A 214 5.73 1.43 7.74
CA PRO A 214 6.11 0.05 7.43
C PRO A 214 5.38 -0.96 8.32
N LEU A 215 5.19 -2.15 7.75
CA LEU A 215 4.54 -3.31 8.37
C LEU A 215 5.52 -4.49 8.39
N TYR A 216 5.88 -4.94 9.58
CA TYR A 216 6.81 -6.06 9.76
C TYR A 216 6.12 -7.31 10.27
N ILE A 217 6.64 -8.48 9.86
CA ILE A 217 6.29 -9.80 10.40
C ILE A 217 7.56 -10.63 10.48
N ASP A 218 7.78 -11.28 11.61
CA ASP A 218 8.95 -12.13 11.86
C ASP A 218 10.29 -11.45 11.54
N GLY A 219 10.35 -10.13 11.73
CA GLY A 219 11.56 -9.33 11.50
C GLY A 219 11.78 -8.91 10.05
N GLU A 220 10.86 -9.19 9.12
CA GLU A 220 10.93 -8.77 7.72
C GLU A 220 9.79 -7.81 7.34
N LEU A 221 10.11 -6.85 6.45
CA LEU A 221 9.14 -5.91 5.88
C LEU A 221 8.15 -6.65 4.98
N ASN A 222 6.91 -6.70 5.40
CA ASN A 222 5.82 -7.44 4.77
C ASN A 222 4.83 -6.55 4.03
N GLY A 223 4.93 -5.26 4.20
CA GLY A 223 4.08 -4.28 3.54
C GLY A 223 4.43 -2.86 3.95
N MET A 224 3.81 -1.93 3.23
CA MET A 224 3.80 -0.51 3.56
C MET A 224 2.35 -0.04 3.66
N GLY A 225 2.07 0.76 4.66
CA GLY A 225 0.83 1.51 4.72
C GLY A 225 1.01 2.93 4.23
N PHE A 226 -0.02 3.44 3.59
CA PHE A 226 -0.18 4.84 3.23
C PHE A 226 -1.24 5.46 4.14
N MET A 227 -1.02 6.69 4.61
CA MET A 227 -2.00 7.44 5.38
C MET A 227 -1.94 8.93 5.06
N VAL A 228 -3.10 9.56 5.07
CA VAL A 228 -3.25 11.02 5.00
C VAL A 228 -4.44 11.45 5.84
N LEU A 229 -4.26 12.47 6.67
CA LEU A 229 -5.36 13.06 7.43
C LEU A 229 -6.27 13.87 6.52
N GLY A 230 -7.54 13.53 6.53
CA GLY A 230 -8.56 14.09 5.66
C GLY A 230 -9.62 13.06 5.30
N THR A 231 -10.71 13.53 4.73
CA THR A 231 -11.88 12.73 4.39
C THR A 231 -12.04 12.62 2.89
N VAL A 232 -12.18 11.39 2.39
CA VAL A 232 -12.64 11.10 1.02
C VAL A 232 -14.17 11.04 1.01
N THR A 233 -14.79 11.78 0.09
CA THR A 233 -16.23 11.76 -0.16
C THR A 233 -16.47 11.34 -1.60
N LEU A 234 -16.77 10.05 -1.81
CA LEU A 234 -16.99 9.50 -3.14
C LEU A 234 -18.45 9.66 -3.58
N PRO A 235 -18.71 9.90 -4.88
CA PRO A 235 -20.04 9.81 -5.44
C PRO A 235 -20.67 8.41 -5.24
N GLU A 236 -21.99 8.36 -5.24
CA GLU A 236 -22.71 7.10 -5.14
C GLU A 236 -22.30 6.12 -6.27
N GLY A 237 -21.99 4.87 -5.90
CA GLY A 237 -21.60 3.82 -6.85
C GLY A 237 -20.12 3.82 -7.22
N VAL A 238 -19.33 4.81 -6.81
CA VAL A 238 -17.87 4.79 -6.99
C VAL A 238 -17.25 3.87 -5.95
N LYS A 239 -16.33 3.02 -6.41
CA LYS A 239 -15.61 2.08 -5.58
C LYS A 239 -14.64 2.82 -4.66
N ASP A 240 -14.74 2.56 -3.37
CA ASP A 240 -13.79 3.05 -2.39
C ASP A 240 -12.61 2.09 -2.28
N ASN A 241 -11.42 2.58 -2.59
CA ASN A 241 -10.18 1.82 -2.50
C ASN A 241 -9.41 2.09 -1.20
N TYR A 242 -9.95 2.93 -0.31
CA TYR A 242 -9.30 3.30 0.94
C TYR A 242 -9.97 2.65 2.15
N GLU A 243 -9.26 2.70 3.25
CA GLU A 243 -9.76 2.42 4.58
C GLU A 243 -9.96 3.74 5.33
N HIS A 244 -10.98 3.80 6.18
CA HIS A 244 -11.31 4.98 6.98
C HIS A 244 -11.41 4.57 8.46
N PRO A 245 -10.28 4.33 9.14
CA PRO A 245 -10.30 3.94 10.54
C PRO A 245 -10.84 5.07 11.41
N THR A 246 -11.63 4.68 12.42
CA THR A 246 -12.12 5.62 13.43
C THR A 246 -11.01 6.01 14.41
N LYS A 247 -11.22 7.09 15.20
CA LYS A 247 -10.34 7.45 16.32
C LYS A 247 -10.01 6.24 17.20
N GLY A 248 -11.03 5.45 17.57
CA GLY A 248 -10.85 4.29 18.41
C GLY A 248 -10.04 3.16 17.75
N ASP A 249 -10.05 3.06 16.42
CA ASP A 249 -9.21 2.12 15.68
C ASP A 249 -7.77 2.62 15.60
N VAL A 250 -7.57 3.91 15.34
CA VAL A 250 -6.23 4.52 15.34
C VAL A 250 -5.57 4.40 16.71
N GLN A 251 -6.30 4.63 17.81
CA GLN A 251 -5.78 4.45 19.18
C GLN A 251 -5.34 3.00 19.50
N LYS A 252 -5.95 1.99 18.84
CA LYS A 252 -5.54 0.59 18.97
C LYS A 252 -4.30 0.26 18.15
N ILE A 253 -4.09 0.95 17.03
CA ILE A 253 -2.96 0.75 16.12
C ILE A 253 -1.76 1.56 16.58
N VAL A 254 -1.94 2.87 16.80
CA VAL A 254 -0.94 3.82 17.26
C VAL A 254 -1.13 4.00 18.76
N THR A 255 -0.43 3.20 19.56
CA THR A 255 -0.64 3.11 21.02
C THR A 255 0.14 4.14 21.82
N SER A 256 1.13 4.77 21.21
CA SER A 256 1.97 5.84 21.79
C SER A 256 2.03 7.07 20.88
N GLY A 257 0.91 7.37 20.22
CA GLY A 257 0.77 8.59 19.41
C GLY A 257 0.36 9.81 20.25
N PRO A 258 0.54 11.02 19.68
CA PRO A 258 0.15 12.26 20.33
C PRO A 258 -1.37 12.43 20.37
N GLU A 259 -1.90 13.13 21.37
CA GLU A 259 -3.36 13.37 21.46
C GLU A 259 -3.89 14.12 20.24
N CYS A 260 -3.10 15.05 19.67
CA CYS A 260 -3.49 15.79 18.47
C CYS A 260 -3.78 14.88 17.27
N LEU A 261 -3.10 13.75 17.12
CA LEU A 261 -3.39 12.77 16.06
C LEU A 261 -4.81 12.21 16.21
N TYR A 262 -5.20 11.84 17.42
CA TYR A 262 -6.51 11.25 17.67
C TYR A 262 -7.63 12.29 17.56
N GLU A 263 -7.39 13.54 17.97
CA GLU A 263 -8.30 14.65 17.78
C GLU A 263 -8.50 15.00 16.29
N ASP A 264 -7.40 15.01 15.53
CA ASP A 264 -7.46 15.25 14.09
C ASP A 264 -8.19 14.14 13.32
N VAL A 265 -7.97 12.87 13.70
CA VAL A 265 -8.73 11.75 13.12
C VAL A 265 -10.22 11.89 13.41
N GLU A 266 -10.61 12.29 14.61
CA GLU A 266 -12.02 12.50 14.98
C GLU A 266 -12.64 13.66 14.21
N LYS A 267 -11.91 14.73 14.01
CA LYS A 267 -12.38 15.97 13.39
C LYS A 267 -12.36 15.94 11.87
N ASN A 268 -11.26 15.45 11.30
CA ASN A 268 -10.95 15.56 9.89
C ASN A 268 -11.02 14.21 9.16
N GLY A 269 -11.06 13.09 9.91
CA GLY A 269 -10.91 11.76 9.36
C GLY A 269 -9.47 11.40 9.00
N VAL A 270 -9.26 10.14 8.66
CA VAL A 270 -8.01 9.63 8.11
C VAL A 270 -8.31 8.66 6.97
N THR A 271 -7.56 8.78 5.91
CA THR A 271 -7.64 7.92 4.72
C THR A 271 -6.37 7.08 4.66
N THR A 272 -6.51 5.75 4.63
CA THR A 272 -5.39 4.81 4.64
C THR A 272 -5.50 3.77 3.53
N MET A 273 -4.36 3.16 3.18
CA MET A 273 -4.27 2.01 2.30
C MET A 273 -3.11 1.13 2.76
N HIS A 274 -3.34 -0.18 2.92
CA HIS A 274 -2.28 -1.14 3.20
C HIS A 274 -1.86 -1.84 1.92
N ILE A 275 -0.56 -1.86 1.65
CA ILE A 275 0.06 -2.46 0.46
C ILE A 275 0.96 -3.60 0.94
N TYR A 276 0.62 -4.84 0.59
CA TYR A 276 1.30 -6.04 1.07
C TYR A 276 2.30 -6.55 0.04
N PHE A 277 3.42 -7.05 0.55
CA PHE A 277 4.51 -7.67 -0.22
C PHE A 277 4.51 -9.19 -0.09
N THR A 278 3.40 -9.75 0.43
CA THR A 278 3.19 -11.17 0.62
C THR A 278 2.02 -11.69 -0.19
N GLU A 279 2.12 -12.92 -0.65
CA GLU A 279 1.04 -13.63 -1.34
C GLU A 279 -0.14 -13.97 -0.43
N HIS A 280 0.05 -13.93 0.90
CA HIS A 280 -0.92 -14.41 1.86
C HIS A 280 -1.17 -13.45 3.03
N PRO A 281 -1.71 -12.22 2.80
CA PRO A 281 -1.92 -11.26 3.90
C PRO A 281 -2.81 -11.83 5.02
N ARG A 282 -3.73 -12.75 4.70
CA ARG A 282 -4.57 -13.43 5.71
C ARG A 282 -3.81 -14.41 6.61
N ARG A 283 -2.53 -14.69 6.33
CA ARG A 283 -1.65 -15.50 7.18
C ARG A 283 -0.76 -14.65 8.09
N ILE A 284 -0.94 -13.35 8.10
CA ILE A 284 -0.25 -12.45 9.01
C ILE A 284 -0.91 -12.57 10.39
N PHE A 285 -0.20 -13.14 11.33
CA PHE A 285 -0.61 -13.29 12.71
C PHE A 285 0.35 -12.52 13.63
N CYS A 286 -0.20 -11.98 14.70
CA CYS A 286 0.58 -11.30 15.74
C CYS A 286 0.85 -12.22 16.92
#